data_b5ec3f5a71e2f307f33ae72870b6816c
#
_entry.id   b5ec3f5a71e2f307f33ae72870b6816c
#
_cell.length_a   1.000
_cell.length_b   1.000
_cell.length_c   1.000
_cell.angle_alpha   90.00
_cell.angle_beta   90.00
_cell.angle_gamma   90.00
#
_symmetry.space_group_name_H-M   'P 1'
#
loop_
_entity.id
_entity.type
_entity.pdbx_description
1 polymer ?
#
loop_
_entity_poly.entity_id
_entity_poly.type
_entity_poly.pdbx_seq_one_letter_code
_entity_poly.pdbx_strand_id
1 'polypeptide(L)'
;TERGYAFASNGQGQWNGVALLSKVGLDDVQRGFADMPGFPDAEARAISATCAGLRVHSLYVPNGRVPDSDHYRYKLAWLEALRASVAGGPERVALCGDANIAPTDADVFDPVAYHGHTHVTVPERAALKSLTDLGLHDVVRERWPDERVFSYWDYRAGMFHQNLGMRIDLVLADAVTAGRVRAAWVDRQARKGTGPSDHAPVMVDLDEAPDGDIGPMVPPPSAGGYRRGSKKLPQSK
;
A
#
# COMPACT_ATOMS: atom_id res chain seq x y z
N THR A 1 -24.94 0.74 8.35
CA THR A 1 -24.77 -0.71 8.09
C THR A 1 -25.10 -1.51 9.35
N GLU A 2 -25.49 -2.77 9.21
CA GLU A 2 -25.85 -3.67 10.33
C GLU A 2 -24.72 -3.84 11.37
N ARG A 3 -23.47 -3.56 11.01
CA ARG A 3 -22.29 -3.67 11.89
C ARG A 3 -21.78 -2.33 12.44
N GLY A 4 -22.53 -1.25 12.28
CA GLY A 4 -22.19 0.07 12.82
C GLY A 4 -21.07 0.81 12.07
N TYR A 5 -20.75 0.41 10.82
CA TYR A 5 -19.78 1.14 10.01
C TYR A 5 -20.49 2.17 9.12
N ALA A 6 -19.96 3.40 9.08
CA ALA A 6 -20.13 4.29 7.95
C ALA A 6 -19.32 3.74 6.77
N PHE A 7 -19.81 3.92 5.55
CA PHE A 7 -19.21 3.33 4.35
C PHE A 7 -19.24 4.33 3.20
N ALA A 8 -18.13 4.43 2.49
CA ALA A 8 -18.02 5.13 1.22
C ALA A 8 -17.12 4.34 0.27
N SER A 9 -17.47 4.30 -1.01
CA SER A 9 -16.69 3.60 -2.03
C SER A 9 -16.60 4.40 -3.33
N ASN A 10 -15.55 4.10 -4.08
CA ASN A 10 -15.37 4.48 -5.47
C ASN A 10 -15.01 3.21 -6.22
N GLY A 11 -15.90 2.72 -7.08
CA GLY A 11 -15.75 1.43 -7.76
C GLY A 11 -16.12 1.51 -9.24
N GLN A 12 -15.43 0.73 -10.06
CA GLN A 12 -15.59 0.68 -11.51
C GLN A 12 -15.60 -0.78 -11.99
N GLY A 13 -16.80 -1.35 -12.08
CA GLY A 13 -16.97 -2.73 -12.51
C GLY A 13 -16.20 -3.72 -11.62
N GLN A 14 -15.58 -4.73 -12.25
CA GLN A 14 -14.84 -5.79 -11.55
C GLN A 14 -13.33 -5.52 -11.41
N TRP A 15 -12.81 -4.42 -11.98
CA TRP A 15 -11.37 -4.24 -12.12
C TRP A 15 -10.75 -3.25 -11.15
N ASN A 16 -11.46 -2.17 -10.81
CA ASN A 16 -10.94 -1.10 -9.97
C ASN A 16 -11.93 -0.78 -8.87
N GLY A 17 -11.42 -0.52 -7.68
CA GLY A 17 -12.25 -0.05 -6.58
C GLY A 17 -11.46 0.18 -5.32
N VAL A 18 -11.88 1.21 -4.60
CA VAL A 18 -11.38 1.58 -3.28
C VAL A 18 -12.55 1.91 -2.38
N ALA A 19 -12.38 1.71 -1.08
CA ALA A 19 -13.44 1.97 -0.11
C ALA A 19 -12.86 2.42 1.24
N LEU A 20 -13.69 3.14 1.98
CA LEU A 20 -13.47 3.46 3.39
C LEU A 20 -14.64 2.93 4.22
N LEU A 21 -14.31 2.22 5.29
CA LEU A 21 -15.26 1.76 6.31
C LEU A 21 -14.80 2.33 7.65
N SER A 22 -15.67 3.07 8.34
CA SER A 22 -15.32 3.75 9.58
C SER A 22 -16.37 3.53 10.66
N LYS A 23 -15.91 3.28 11.88
CA LYS A 23 -16.77 3.27 13.09
C LYS A 23 -16.91 4.65 13.72
N VAL A 24 -16.10 5.61 13.30
CA VAL A 24 -16.07 6.98 13.85
C VAL A 24 -16.65 8.03 12.89
N GLY A 25 -17.35 7.58 11.85
CA GLY A 25 -17.95 8.45 10.84
C GLY A 25 -17.02 8.69 9.64
N LEU A 26 -17.59 9.31 8.61
CA LEU A 26 -16.89 9.71 7.38
C LEU A 26 -17.42 11.09 7.00
N ASP A 27 -16.59 12.11 7.14
CA ASP A 27 -16.89 13.49 6.74
C ASP A 27 -16.11 13.84 5.46
N ASP A 28 -16.61 14.78 4.67
CA ASP A 28 -15.96 15.31 3.46
C ASP A 28 -15.46 14.23 2.49
N VAL A 29 -16.32 13.29 2.15
CA VAL A 29 -15.99 12.20 1.24
C VAL A 29 -15.71 12.74 -0.16
N GLN A 30 -14.51 12.48 -0.68
CA GLN A 30 -14.09 12.84 -2.03
C GLN A 30 -13.69 11.60 -2.82
N ARG A 31 -14.11 11.50 -4.09
CA ARG A 31 -13.77 10.41 -5.02
C ARG A 31 -12.83 10.93 -6.10
N GLY A 32 -11.72 10.22 -6.31
CA GLY A 32 -10.65 10.68 -7.20
C GLY A 32 -9.85 11.84 -6.59
N PHE A 33 -9.24 12.63 -7.44
CA PHE A 33 -8.47 13.82 -7.06
C PHE A 33 -9.33 15.07 -7.28
N ALA A 34 -9.81 15.68 -6.20
CA ALA A 34 -10.83 16.75 -6.23
C ALA A 34 -10.46 17.96 -7.10
N ASP A 35 -9.18 18.32 -7.16
CA ASP A 35 -8.68 19.53 -7.81
C ASP A 35 -8.03 19.26 -9.18
N MET A 36 -8.16 18.05 -9.70
CA MET A 36 -7.63 17.65 -11.00
C MET A 36 -8.76 17.15 -11.92
N PRO A 37 -9.69 18.03 -12.33
CA PRO A 37 -10.76 17.66 -13.25
C PRO A 37 -10.16 17.13 -14.55
N GLY A 38 -10.52 15.87 -14.91
CA GLY A 38 -10.05 15.27 -16.15
C GLY A 38 -8.66 14.63 -16.10
N PHE A 39 -8.08 14.40 -14.92
CA PHE A 39 -6.90 13.55 -14.82
C PHE A 39 -7.30 12.10 -15.07
N PRO A 40 -6.52 11.53 -15.96
CA PRO A 40 -6.81 11.45 -17.38
C PRO A 40 -7.98 10.52 -17.61
N ASP A 41 -8.35 9.72 -16.65
CA ASP A 41 -9.48 8.81 -16.72
C ASP A 41 -10.20 8.77 -15.39
N ALA A 42 -11.52 8.67 -15.43
CA ALA A 42 -12.37 8.49 -14.25
C ALA A 42 -12.18 7.08 -13.65
N GLU A 43 -10.93 6.59 -13.53
CA GLU A 43 -10.67 5.31 -12.88
C GLU A 43 -10.90 5.40 -11.37
N ALA A 44 -11.62 4.42 -10.84
CA ALA A 44 -11.96 4.35 -9.43
C ALA A 44 -10.79 3.83 -8.58
N ARG A 45 -9.75 4.66 -8.40
CA ARG A 45 -8.50 4.30 -7.72
C ARG A 45 -8.17 5.13 -6.49
N ALA A 46 -8.97 6.14 -6.18
CA ALA A 46 -8.79 6.97 -5.00
C ALA A 46 -10.14 7.35 -4.38
N ILE A 47 -10.19 7.30 -3.07
CA ILE A 47 -11.25 7.88 -2.25
C ILE A 47 -10.64 8.42 -0.97
N SER A 48 -11.12 9.54 -0.49
CA SER A 48 -10.68 10.07 0.79
C SER A 48 -11.85 10.58 1.62
N ALA A 49 -11.70 10.56 2.93
CA ALA A 49 -12.65 11.13 3.88
C ALA A 49 -11.92 11.51 5.18
N THR A 50 -12.56 12.37 5.97
CA THR A 50 -12.11 12.69 7.32
C THR A 50 -12.76 11.72 8.32
N CYS A 51 -11.93 11.01 9.09
CA CYS A 51 -12.33 10.05 10.10
C CYS A 51 -11.81 10.56 11.46
N ALA A 52 -12.69 11.06 12.33
CA ALA A 52 -12.34 11.62 13.64
C ALA A 52 -11.15 12.61 13.56
N GLY A 53 -11.16 13.52 12.59
CA GLY A 53 -10.15 14.55 12.40
C GLY A 53 -8.86 14.08 11.71
N LEU A 54 -8.79 12.85 11.22
CA LEU A 54 -7.73 12.32 10.37
C LEU A 54 -8.22 12.21 8.93
N ARG A 55 -7.58 12.86 7.98
CA ARG A 55 -7.85 12.71 6.56
C ARG A 55 -7.23 11.41 6.04
N VAL A 56 -8.06 10.43 5.71
CA VAL A 56 -7.63 9.12 5.24
C VAL A 56 -7.88 9.01 3.74
N HIS A 57 -6.87 8.64 2.99
CA HIS A 57 -6.96 8.30 1.57
C HIS A 57 -6.84 6.78 1.42
N SER A 58 -7.80 6.16 0.75
CA SER A 58 -7.71 4.77 0.28
C SER A 58 -7.34 4.79 -1.20
N LEU A 59 -6.20 4.19 -1.53
CA LEU A 59 -5.56 4.31 -2.82
C LEU A 59 -5.31 2.94 -3.45
N TYR A 60 -5.46 2.86 -4.76
CA TYR A 60 -5.06 1.73 -5.59
C TYR A 60 -4.25 2.25 -6.79
N VAL A 61 -2.95 2.40 -6.62
CA VAL A 61 -2.04 2.88 -7.67
C VAL A 61 -2.05 1.92 -8.86
N PRO A 62 -2.09 2.42 -10.12
CA PRO A 62 -2.00 1.54 -11.28
C PRO A 62 -0.79 0.59 -11.23
N ASN A 63 -0.95 -0.64 -11.65
CA ASN A 63 0.12 -1.65 -11.60
C ASN A 63 1.35 -1.27 -12.45
N GLY A 64 1.14 -0.64 -13.61
CA GLY A 64 2.20 -0.27 -14.56
C GLY A 64 2.55 -1.37 -15.56
N ARG A 65 2.29 -2.62 -15.26
CA ARG A 65 2.53 -3.82 -16.09
C ARG A 65 3.99 -3.96 -16.55
N VAL A 66 4.32 -3.36 -17.70
CA VAL A 66 5.67 -3.41 -18.29
C VAL A 66 6.25 -2.01 -18.36
N PRO A 67 7.49 -1.78 -17.89
CA PRO A 67 8.17 -0.49 -18.04
C PRO A 67 8.10 0.01 -19.49
N ASP A 68 8.02 1.33 -19.65
CA ASP A 68 7.89 2.05 -20.94
C ASP A 68 6.57 1.84 -21.73
N SER A 69 5.64 1.04 -21.18
CA SER A 69 4.29 0.91 -21.75
C SER A 69 3.40 2.13 -21.44
N ASP A 70 2.24 2.23 -22.11
CA ASP A 70 1.23 3.25 -21.82
C ASP A 70 0.69 3.12 -20.39
N HIS A 71 0.52 1.88 -19.89
CA HIS A 71 0.13 1.62 -18.51
C HIS A 71 1.18 2.11 -17.51
N TYR A 72 2.44 1.98 -17.83
CA TYR A 72 3.53 2.47 -16.98
C TYR A 72 3.58 4.01 -16.96
N ARG A 73 3.45 4.65 -18.14
CA ARG A 73 3.35 6.12 -18.22
C ARG A 73 2.14 6.65 -17.46
N TYR A 74 1.00 5.98 -17.58
CA TYR A 74 -0.21 6.28 -16.81
C TYR A 74 0.03 6.18 -15.31
N LYS A 75 0.69 5.13 -14.83
CA LYS A 75 1.07 4.99 -13.41
C LYS A 75 1.87 6.17 -12.88
N LEU A 76 2.92 6.57 -13.61
CA LEU A 76 3.76 7.70 -13.20
C LEU A 76 2.99 9.03 -13.19
N ALA A 77 2.16 9.27 -14.20
CA ALA A 77 1.30 10.46 -14.26
C ALA A 77 0.25 10.45 -13.12
N TRP A 78 -0.30 9.28 -12.76
CA TRP A 78 -1.23 9.12 -11.65
C TRP A 78 -0.57 9.45 -10.30
N LEU A 79 0.68 9.01 -10.09
CA LEU A 79 1.45 9.33 -8.88
C LEU A 79 1.78 10.82 -8.77
N GLU A 80 2.08 11.50 -9.89
CA GLU A 80 2.27 12.96 -9.90
C GLU A 80 0.96 13.69 -9.57
N ALA A 81 -0.17 13.22 -10.08
CA ALA A 81 -1.48 13.77 -9.74
C ALA A 81 -1.81 13.58 -8.25
N LEU A 82 -1.52 12.41 -7.69
CA LEU A 82 -1.64 12.16 -6.25
C LEU A 82 -0.77 13.15 -5.46
N ARG A 83 0.50 13.29 -5.84
CA ARG A 83 1.43 14.22 -5.20
C ARG A 83 0.88 15.66 -5.20
N ALA A 84 0.40 16.11 -6.34
CA ALA A 84 -0.17 17.45 -6.49
C ALA A 84 -1.44 17.64 -5.63
N SER A 85 -2.28 16.61 -5.54
CA SER A 85 -3.54 16.68 -4.78
C SER A 85 -3.33 16.71 -3.26
N VAL A 86 -2.21 16.18 -2.74
CA VAL A 86 -1.91 16.18 -1.31
C VAL A 86 -0.92 17.26 -0.90
N ALA A 87 -0.25 17.90 -1.86
CA ALA A 87 0.66 19.00 -1.60
C ALA A 87 -0.08 20.20 -0.98
N GLY A 88 0.34 20.65 0.19
CA GLY A 88 -0.31 21.73 0.93
C GLY A 88 -1.69 21.36 1.51
N GLY A 89 -2.00 20.07 1.54
CA GLY A 89 -3.23 19.52 2.13
C GLY A 89 -3.30 19.66 3.65
N PRO A 90 -4.37 19.15 4.28
CA PRO A 90 -4.60 19.29 5.71
C PRO A 90 -3.50 18.63 6.53
N GLU A 91 -3.20 19.21 7.68
CA GLU A 91 -2.50 18.50 8.74
C GLU A 91 -3.30 17.25 9.15
N ARG A 92 -2.60 16.20 9.57
CA ARG A 92 -3.18 14.90 9.93
C ARG A 92 -3.76 14.16 8.73
N VAL A 93 -2.87 13.69 7.87
CA VAL A 93 -3.20 12.90 6.69
C VAL A 93 -2.55 11.51 6.75
N ALA A 94 -3.26 10.51 6.22
CA ALA A 94 -2.76 9.18 5.97
C ALA A 94 -3.13 8.72 4.57
N LEU A 95 -2.15 8.34 3.77
CA LEU A 95 -2.31 7.71 2.46
C LEU A 95 -2.13 6.20 2.64
N CYS A 96 -3.18 5.42 2.38
CA CYS A 96 -3.21 3.99 2.64
C CYS A 96 -3.60 3.22 1.39
N GLY A 97 -2.95 2.09 1.12
CA GLY A 97 -3.36 1.18 0.07
C GLY A 97 -2.22 0.55 -0.72
N ASP A 98 -2.60 -0.10 -1.81
CA ASP A 98 -1.66 -0.72 -2.74
C ASP A 98 -0.98 0.36 -3.59
N ALA A 99 0.27 0.65 -3.26
CA ALA A 99 1.11 1.58 -4.02
C ALA A 99 1.67 0.96 -5.30
N ASN A 100 1.59 -0.36 -5.43
CA ASN A 100 2.21 -1.10 -6.53
C ASN A 100 3.72 -0.74 -6.73
N ILE A 101 4.38 -0.27 -5.67
CA ILE A 101 5.81 0.09 -5.64
C ILE A 101 6.42 -0.48 -4.35
N ALA A 102 7.51 -1.21 -4.50
CA ALA A 102 8.39 -1.58 -3.38
C ALA A 102 9.41 -0.46 -3.17
N PRO A 103 9.36 0.26 -2.03
CA PRO A 103 10.15 1.48 -1.82
C PRO A 103 11.64 1.27 -1.95
N THR A 104 12.14 0.15 -1.43
CA THR A 104 13.57 -0.18 -1.38
C THR A 104 13.82 -1.65 -1.74
N ASP A 105 15.07 -2.04 -1.82
CA ASP A 105 15.45 -3.44 -2.03
C ASP A 105 15.12 -4.35 -0.83
N ALA A 106 15.01 -3.80 0.37
CA ALA A 106 14.54 -4.53 1.55
C ALA A 106 13.05 -4.93 1.45
N ASP A 107 12.30 -4.26 0.58
CA ASP A 107 10.87 -4.47 0.36
C ASP A 107 10.56 -5.53 -0.71
N VAL A 108 11.58 -6.21 -1.21
CA VAL A 108 11.46 -7.26 -2.24
C VAL A 108 12.26 -8.49 -1.82
N PHE A 109 11.72 -9.68 -2.01
CA PHE A 109 12.40 -10.91 -1.61
C PHE A 109 13.71 -11.17 -2.38
N ASP A 110 13.79 -10.79 -3.66
CA ASP A 110 14.96 -10.92 -4.51
C ASP A 110 15.08 -9.69 -5.44
N PRO A 111 15.76 -8.62 -5.00
CA PRO A 111 15.92 -7.40 -5.79
C PRO A 111 16.62 -7.61 -7.13
N VAL A 112 17.51 -8.60 -7.20
CA VAL A 112 18.25 -8.90 -8.45
C VAL A 112 17.31 -9.50 -9.49
N ALA A 113 16.43 -10.41 -9.07
CA ALA A 113 15.45 -11.03 -9.96
C ALA A 113 14.41 -10.03 -10.48
N TYR A 114 14.08 -9.00 -9.68
CA TYR A 114 13.12 -7.96 -10.07
C TYR A 114 13.74 -6.76 -10.79
N HIS A 115 15.07 -6.70 -10.93
CA HIS A 115 15.72 -5.58 -11.60
C HIS A 115 15.12 -5.32 -13.00
N GLY A 116 14.70 -4.09 -13.26
CA GLY A 116 14.06 -3.69 -14.52
C GLY A 116 12.58 -4.08 -14.67
N HIS A 117 11.97 -4.70 -13.67
CA HIS A 117 10.53 -4.98 -13.66
C HIS A 117 9.74 -3.84 -12.99
N THR A 118 8.45 -3.73 -13.28
CA THR A 118 7.54 -2.84 -12.55
C THR A 118 7.59 -3.13 -11.04
N HIS A 119 7.21 -2.18 -10.22
CA HIS A 119 7.29 -2.09 -8.76
C HIS A 119 8.66 -1.69 -8.20
N VAL A 120 9.76 -1.83 -8.94
CA VAL A 120 11.11 -1.56 -8.41
C VAL A 120 11.94 -0.63 -9.28
N THR A 121 11.38 -0.07 -10.34
CA THR A 121 12.10 0.82 -11.25
C THR A 121 12.49 2.13 -10.57
N VAL A 122 13.55 2.75 -11.03
CA VAL A 122 14.00 4.06 -10.53
C VAL A 122 12.92 5.15 -10.65
N PRO A 123 12.18 5.27 -11.78
CA PRO A 123 11.11 6.27 -11.86
C PRO A 123 9.96 6.04 -10.88
N GLU A 124 9.55 4.79 -10.64
CA GLU A 124 8.51 4.46 -9.65
C GLU A 124 8.93 4.85 -8.23
N ARG A 125 10.15 4.46 -7.84
CA ARG A 125 10.70 4.81 -6.53
C ARG A 125 10.92 6.32 -6.37
N ALA A 126 11.30 7.02 -7.43
CA ALA A 126 11.40 8.47 -7.42
C ALA A 126 10.03 9.15 -7.26
N ALA A 127 9.00 8.64 -7.93
CA ALA A 127 7.63 9.13 -7.77
C ALA A 127 7.10 8.90 -6.33
N LEU A 128 7.37 7.73 -5.74
CA LEU A 128 7.03 7.48 -4.33
C LEU A 128 7.83 8.40 -3.39
N LYS A 129 9.13 8.57 -3.65
CA LYS A 129 9.97 9.49 -2.88
C LYS A 129 9.43 10.91 -2.92
N SER A 130 8.91 11.39 -4.03
CA SER A 130 8.33 12.73 -4.13
C SER A 130 7.12 12.95 -3.21
N LEU A 131 6.41 11.89 -2.83
CA LEU A 131 5.36 11.93 -1.78
C LEU A 131 5.99 12.07 -0.38
N THR A 132 7.02 11.26 -0.08
CA THR A 132 7.71 11.38 1.22
C THR A 132 8.45 12.70 1.38
N ASP A 133 8.91 13.32 0.28
CA ASP A 133 9.52 14.67 0.30
C ASP A 133 8.51 15.78 0.68
N LEU A 134 7.20 15.50 0.66
CA LEU A 134 6.18 16.39 1.23
C LEU A 134 6.08 16.30 2.78
N GLY A 135 6.93 15.50 3.43
CA GLY A 135 6.90 15.26 4.87
C GLY A 135 6.03 14.09 5.28
N LEU A 136 5.75 13.17 4.36
CA LEU A 136 5.04 11.93 4.68
C LEU A 136 6.03 10.83 5.09
N HIS A 137 5.70 10.12 6.16
CA HIS A 137 6.48 9.07 6.80
C HIS A 137 5.91 7.70 6.43
N ASP A 138 6.74 6.77 5.99
CA ASP A 138 6.37 5.36 5.82
C ASP A 138 6.38 4.68 7.20
N VAL A 139 5.22 4.68 7.85
CA VAL A 139 5.11 4.29 9.27
C VAL A 139 5.45 2.83 9.54
N VAL A 140 5.27 1.95 8.56
CA VAL A 140 5.67 0.53 8.68
C VAL A 140 7.17 0.39 8.59
N ARG A 141 7.82 1.08 7.64
CA ARG A 141 9.28 1.03 7.47
C ARG A 141 10.00 1.70 8.62
N GLU A 142 9.48 2.82 9.14
CA GLU A 142 10.05 3.48 10.32
C GLU A 142 9.95 2.63 11.58
N ARG A 143 8.87 1.87 11.74
CA ARG A 143 8.70 0.92 12.84
C ARG A 143 9.65 -0.27 12.74
N TRP A 144 9.92 -0.74 11.52
CA TRP A 144 10.71 -1.94 11.25
C TRP A 144 11.81 -1.67 10.23
N PRO A 145 12.81 -0.82 10.57
CA PRO A 145 13.81 -0.33 9.61
C PRO A 145 14.68 -1.43 9.02
N ASP A 146 15.02 -2.45 9.82
CA ASP A 146 15.94 -3.52 9.44
C ASP A 146 15.23 -4.82 9.06
N GLU A 147 13.90 -4.89 9.22
CA GLU A 147 13.13 -6.11 9.00
C GLU A 147 12.64 -6.24 7.56
N ARG A 148 12.57 -7.48 7.09
CA ARG A 148 11.94 -7.80 5.80
C ARG A 148 10.44 -7.98 6.00
N VAL A 149 9.69 -6.93 5.69
CA VAL A 149 8.23 -6.91 5.79
C VAL A 149 7.65 -7.05 4.40
N PHE A 150 6.68 -7.95 4.22
CA PHE A 150 5.97 -8.13 2.96
C PHE A 150 4.47 -8.10 3.19
N SER A 151 3.74 -7.51 2.25
CA SER A 151 2.28 -7.42 2.26
C SER A 151 1.63 -8.18 1.10
N TYR A 152 2.39 -8.53 0.07
CA TYR A 152 1.97 -9.22 -1.15
C TYR A 152 2.82 -10.45 -1.43
N TRP A 153 2.18 -11.55 -1.89
CA TRP A 153 2.83 -12.76 -2.38
C TRP A 153 2.04 -13.35 -3.53
N ASP A 154 2.67 -13.52 -4.68
CA ASP A 154 2.03 -14.18 -5.83
C ASP A 154 1.50 -15.58 -5.43
N TYR A 155 0.35 -15.96 -5.99
CA TYR A 155 -0.26 -17.28 -5.76
C TYR A 155 0.60 -18.44 -6.29
N ARG A 156 1.42 -18.16 -7.28
CA ARG A 156 2.22 -19.16 -7.99
C ARG A 156 3.38 -19.66 -7.14
N ALA A 157 3.82 -20.88 -7.44
CA ALA A 157 5.04 -21.50 -6.89
C ALA A 157 5.13 -21.56 -5.36
N GLY A 158 4.02 -21.41 -4.64
CA GLY A 158 4.00 -21.43 -3.17
C GLY A 158 4.77 -20.26 -2.53
N MET A 159 4.81 -19.11 -3.20
CA MET A 159 5.61 -17.95 -2.78
C MET A 159 5.24 -17.47 -1.36
N PHE A 160 3.96 -17.52 -0.98
CA PHE A 160 3.55 -17.17 0.38
C PHE A 160 4.20 -18.05 1.45
N HIS A 161 4.20 -19.38 1.24
CA HIS A 161 4.77 -20.33 2.20
C HIS A 161 6.30 -20.21 2.32
N GLN A 162 6.95 -19.80 1.24
CA GLN A 162 8.40 -19.56 1.19
C GLN A 162 8.77 -18.14 1.62
N ASN A 163 7.80 -17.30 1.94
CA ASN A 163 7.95 -15.88 2.24
C ASN A 163 8.69 -15.10 1.13
N LEU A 164 8.37 -15.40 -0.14
CA LEU A 164 8.91 -14.72 -1.32
C LEU A 164 7.94 -13.62 -1.74
N GLY A 165 7.95 -12.51 -1.03
CA GLY A 165 6.97 -11.43 -1.16
C GLY A 165 7.55 -10.08 -1.49
N MET A 166 6.67 -9.10 -1.57
CA MET A 166 6.97 -7.67 -1.68
C MET A 166 6.13 -6.89 -0.67
N ARG A 167 6.64 -5.76 -0.21
CA ARG A 167 5.84 -4.76 0.50
C ARG A 167 5.47 -3.67 -0.49
N ILE A 168 4.24 -3.70 -0.95
CA ILE A 168 3.67 -2.75 -1.90
C ILE A 168 2.40 -2.08 -1.38
N ASP A 169 1.85 -2.56 -0.27
CA ASP A 169 0.79 -1.89 0.49
C ASP A 169 1.44 -1.00 1.55
N LEU A 170 1.19 0.30 1.45
CA LEU A 170 1.87 1.30 2.25
C LEU A 170 0.88 2.11 3.09
N VAL A 171 1.36 2.62 4.20
CA VAL A 171 0.71 3.66 5.00
C VAL A 171 1.71 4.80 5.15
N LEU A 172 1.45 5.90 4.44
CA LEU A 172 2.25 7.12 4.49
C LEU A 172 1.46 8.15 5.29
N ALA A 173 2.04 8.69 6.35
CA ALA A 173 1.37 9.63 7.23
C ALA A 173 2.20 10.90 7.46
N ASP A 174 1.53 12.03 7.67
CA ASP A 174 2.23 13.25 8.11
C ASP A 174 2.91 13.07 9.47
N ALA A 175 3.82 13.96 9.82
CA ALA A 175 4.62 13.87 11.04
C ALA A 175 3.77 13.82 12.32
N VAL A 176 2.62 14.51 12.36
CA VAL A 176 1.73 14.51 13.53
C VAL A 176 1.07 13.14 13.69
N THR A 177 0.57 12.59 12.60
CA THR A 177 -0.07 11.25 12.57
C THR A 177 0.97 10.15 12.80
N ALA A 178 2.14 10.23 12.18
CA ALA A 178 3.24 9.29 12.38
C ALA A 178 3.71 9.24 13.84
N GLY A 179 3.79 10.39 14.51
CA GLY A 179 4.12 10.48 15.95
C GLY A 179 3.13 9.80 16.89
N ARG A 180 1.91 9.51 16.42
CA ARG A 180 0.88 8.79 17.16
C ARG A 180 0.94 7.27 16.99
N VAL A 181 1.71 6.77 16.03
CA VAL A 181 1.82 5.32 15.75
C VAL A 181 2.43 4.60 16.96
N ARG A 182 1.71 3.61 17.47
CA ARG A 182 2.15 2.74 18.58
C ARG A 182 2.48 1.34 18.11
N ALA A 183 1.80 0.86 17.06
CA ALA A 183 2.12 -0.41 16.42
C ALA A 183 1.85 -0.33 14.92
N ALA A 184 2.61 -1.12 14.13
CA ALA A 184 2.38 -1.33 12.71
C ALA A 184 2.87 -2.72 12.33
N TRP A 185 2.04 -3.50 11.63
CA TRP A 185 2.39 -4.87 11.22
C TRP A 185 1.57 -5.32 10.01
N VAL A 186 1.93 -6.47 9.47
CA VAL A 186 1.16 -7.15 8.41
C VAL A 186 0.46 -8.37 9.00
N ASP A 187 -0.87 -8.45 8.88
CA ASP A 187 -1.66 -9.60 9.30
C ASP A 187 -1.57 -10.73 8.26
N ARG A 188 -0.54 -11.57 8.38
CA ARG A 188 -0.37 -12.75 7.53
C ARG A 188 -1.43 -13.83 7.79
N GLN A 189 -2.15 -13.80 8.93
CA GLN A 189 -3.21 -14.76 9.21
C GLN A 189 -4.36 -14.61 8.22
N ALA A 190 -4.69 -13.40 7.82
CA ALA A 190 -5.72 -13.12 6.81
C ALA A 190 -5.39 -13.72 5.43
N ARG A 191 -4.11 -14.02 5.16
CA ARG A 191 -3.62 -14.65 3.92
C ARG A 191 -3.71 -16.20 3.94
N LYS A 192 -4.15 -16.79 5.06
CA LYS A 192 -4.35 -18.22 5.22
C LYS A 192 -5.82 -18.58 5.00
N GLY A 193 -6.09 -19.85 4.67
CA GLY A 193 -7.45 -20.37 4.49
C GLY A 193 -7.79 -20.63 3.02
N THR A 194 -9.08 -20.67 2.71
CA THR A 194 -9.58 -21.01 1.36
C THR A 194 -9.80 -19.74 0.55
N GLY A 195 -9.12 -19.64 -0.62
CA GLY A 195 -9.26 -18.54 -1.56
C GLY A 195 -8.90 -17.15 -0.99
N PRO A 196 -7.78 -17.00 -0.24
CA PRO A 196 -7.41 -15.72 0.33
C PRO A 196 -6.93 -14.77 -0.77
N SER A 197 -6.88 -13.46 -0.48
CA SER A 197 -6.20 -12.47 -1.32
C SER A 197 -4.71 -12.81 -1.48
N ASP A 198 -4.05 -12.34 -2.52
CA ASP A 198 -2.59 -12.30 -2.66
C ASP A 198 -1.93 -11.20 -1.82
N HIS A 199 -2.73 -10.27 -1.28
CA HIS A 199 -2.31 -9.29 -0.28
C HIS A 199 -2.75 -9.69 1.12
N ALA A 200 -2.00 -9.25 2.13
CA ALA A 200 -2.38 -9.31 3.54
C ALA A 200 -2.62 -7.89 4.07
N PRO A 201 -3.56 -7.70 5.00
CA PRO A 201 -3.82 -6.39 5.58
C PRO A 201 -2.59 -5.80 6.26
N VAL A 202 -2.35 -4.52 6.02
CA VAL A 202 -1.41 -3.70 6.79
C VAL A 202 -2.19 -3.03 7.91
N MET A 203 -1.74 -3.24 9.13
CA MET A 203 -2.37 -2.75 10.36
C MET A 203 -1.52 -1.65 10.97
N VAL A 204 -2.17 -0.57 11.42
CA VAL A 204 -1.52 0.52 12.15
C VAL A 204 -2.42 0.95 13.31
N ASP A 205 -1.89 0.94 14.50
CA ASP A 205 -2.55 1.46 15.69
C ASP A 205 -1.99 2.81 16.09
N LEU A 206 -2.90 3.74 16.36
CA LEU A 206 -2.59 5.08 16.82
C LEU A 206 -2.97 5.21 18.29
N ASP A 207 -2.15 5.93 19.06
CA ASP A 207 -2.34 6.32 20.46
C ASP A 207 -2.25 5.16 21.47
N GLU A 208 -2.78 3.99 21.18
CA GLU A 208 -2.74 2.83 22.05
C GLU A 208 -2.01 1.67 21.36
N ALA A 209 -1.10 1.01 22.09
CA ALA A 209 -0.47 -0.21 21.61
C ALA A 209 -1.43 -1.38 21.79
N PRO A 210 -1.57 -2.28 20.80
CA PRO A 210 -2.37 -3.49 20.97
C PRO A 210 -1.67 -4.43 21.96
N ASP A 211 -2.47 -5.26 22.62
CA ASP A 211 -1.93 -6.42 23.34
C ASP A 211 -1.30 -7.37 22.32
N GLY A 212 0.03 -7.49 22.35
CA GLY A 212 0.75 -8.44 21.52
C GLY A 212 1.32 -7.92 20.21
N ASP A 213 1.88 -6.71 20.20
CA ASP A 213 2.78 -6.29 19.10
C ASP A 213 4.03 -7.19 19.08
N ILE A 214 3.90 -8.33 18.41
CA ILE A 214 4.88 -9.43 18.41
C ILE A 214 5.79 -9.44 17.19
N GLY A 215 5.75 -8.41 16.37
CA GLY A 215 6.65 -8.28 15.21
C GLY A 215 6.01 -7.71 13.95
N PRO A 216 6.84 -7.58 12.89
CA PRO A 216 6.45 -6.90 11.65
C PRO A 216 5.41 -7.66 10.82
N MET A 217 5.33 -8.97 10.99
CA MET A 217 4.35 -9.84 10.32
C MET A 217 3.80 -10.88 11.30
N VAL A 218 2.48 -10.95 11.44
CA VAL A 218 1.81 -11.83 12.42
C VAL A 218 0.86 -12.79 11.71
N PRO A 219 0.99 -14.10 11.89
CA PRO A 219 2.12 -14.80 12.50
C PRO A 219 3.40 -14.66 11.69
N PRO A 220 4.56 -14.72 12.32
CA PRO A 220 5.82 -14.62 11.61
C PRO A 220 5.94 -15.73 10.54
N PRO A 221 6.69 -15.50 9.45
CA PRO A 221 6.95 -16.53 8.47
C PRO A 221 7.73 -17.68 9.10
N SER A 222 7.48 -18.92 8.62
CA SER A 222 8.21 -20.10 9.06
C SER A 222 9.72 -19.94 8.77
N ALA A 223 10.57 -20.42 9.68
CA ALA A 223 12.02 -20.31 9.59
C ALA A 223 12.69 -21.10 8.43
N GLY A 224 11.92 -21.60 7.48
CA GLY A 224 12.40 -22.26 6.26
C GLY A 224 12.84 -21.22 5.21
N GLY A 225 14.09 -20.80 5.28
CA GLY A 225 14.61 -19.73 4.44
C GLY A 225 14.66 -20.05 2.95
N TYR A 226 14.54 -19.00 2.14
CA TYR A 226 14.85 -18.97 0.72
C TYR A 226 16.26 -19.53 0.48
N ARG A 227 16.35 -20.67 -0.18
CA ARG A 227 17.61 -21.14 -0.76
C ARG A 227 17.78 -20.43 -2.10
N ARG A 228 18.78 -19.54 -2.22
CA ARG A 228 19.22 -19.00 -3.51
C ARG A 228 19.48 -20.13 -4.49
N GLY A 229 18.59 -20.33 -5.44
CA GLY A 229 18.67 -21.37 -6.45
C GLY A 229 17.59 -21.18 -7.50
N SER A 230 17.93 -20.54 -8.61
CA SER A 230 17.34 -20.69 -9.97
C SER A 230 15.82 -20.81 -10.14
N LYS A 231 15.00 -20.13 -9.36
CA LYS A 231 13.58 -19.99 -9.73
C LYS A 231 13.39 -18.72 -10.56
N LYS A 232 13.10 -18.89 -11.87
CA LYS A 232 12.66 -17.79 -12.73
C LYS A 232 11.39 -17.15 -12.11
N LEU A 233 11.34 -15.83 -12.10
CA LEU A 233 10.13 -15.10 -11.74
C LEU A 233 8.97 -15.58 -12.63
N PRO A 234 7.76 -15.67 -12.05
CA PRO A 234 6.57 -15.88 -12.86
C PRO A 234 6.45 -14.71 -13.85
N GLN A 235 6.29 -15.02 -15.14
CA GLN A 235 6.05 -13.98 -16.14
C GLN A 235 4.69 -13.33 -15.87
N SER A 236 4.63 -12.01 -15.80
CA SER A 236 3.38 -11.24 -15.76
C SER A 236 2.60 -11.50 -17.06
N LYS A 237 1.32 -11.85 -16.90
CA LYS A 237 0.37 -11.84 -18.03
C LYS A 237 -0.12 -10.43 -18.29
#